data_5e966b674f2051e4fa0408843288335c
#
_entry.id   5e966b674f2051e4fa0408843288335c
#
_cell.length_a   1.000
_cell.length_b   1.000
_cell.length_c   1.000
_cell.angle_alpha   90.00
_cell.angle_beta   90.00
_cell.angle_gamma   90.00
#
_symmetry.space_group_name_H-M   'P 1'
#
loop_
_entity.id
_entity.type
_entity.pdbx_description
1 polymer ?
#
loop_
_entity_poly.entity_id
_entity_poly.type
_entity_poly.pdbx_seq_one_letter_code
_entity_poly.pdbx_strand_id
1 'polypeptide(L)'
;AQLMTGGPSRTPSLGLLYLTDPFANAAQDILDHLGAELPWVTDWAGTVGVGIAAGAAEYWDEPAVAVMLCDLPSDQYRVFSGVAPLGLGFQASCALVHADPATPDLGELIEEMADRTDDRYLFGGLTSSRTVSVQIALSGNGNVKGQGAARGVFSGGLSGVAFGEGVRLVSRVTQGCQPVAAMHRITQADHNVAVELDGEPALDVMLRDLAISLDEPQEALDVVRATLVGLVPSVGLAGRTAPLHTGQFGEDVVVRHIIGLDPVRRGVAVAERLSTGAQWVFCQRDPKAAAAD
;
A
#
# COMPACT_ATOMS: atom_id res chain seq x y z
N ALA A 1 -17.55 10.58 -18.46
CA ALA A 1 -17.63 9.84 -17.20
C ALA A 1 -18.89 8.98 -17.26
N GLN A 2 -18.75 7.67 -17.24
CA GLN A 2 -19.91 6.77 -17.05
C GLN A 2 -19.99 6.46 -15.55
N LEU A 3 -20.91 7.12 -14.85
CA LEU A 3 -21.40 6.62 -13.57
C LEU A 3 -22.23 5.37 -13.89
N MET A 4 -21.73 4.21 -13.51
CA MET A 4 -22.46 2.95 -13.60
C MET A 4 -23.61 2.98 -12.60
N THR A 5 -24.78 3.35 -13.02
CA THR A 5 -26.01 3.27 -12.23
C THR A 5 -26.57 1.85 -12.36
N GLY A 6 -26.40 1.06 -11.32
CA GLY A 6 -26.94 -0.30 -11.29
C GLY A 6 -27.10 -0.82 -9.88
N GLY A 7 -28.24 -0.54 -9.25
CA GLY A 7 -28.63 -1.12 -7.96
C GLY A 7 -29.82 -0.41 -7.35
N PRO A 8 -30.64 -1.09 -6.51
CA PRO A 8 -31.86 -0.51 -5.99
C PRO A 8 -31.59 0.55 -4.92
N SER A 9 -32.12 1.73 -5.14
CA SER A 9 -32.66 2.75 -4.19
C SER A 9 -31.92 3.03 -2.87
N ARG A 10 -30.61 2.91 -2.79
CA ARG A 10 -29.87 3.52 -1.70
C ARG A 10 -29.05 4.69 -2.23
N THR A 11 -28.95 5.73 -1.44
CA THR A 11 -28.21 6.93 -1.83
C THR A 11 -26.82 6.82 -1.26
N PRO A 12 -25.76 6.73 -2.08
CA PRO A 12 -24.38 6.68 -1.55
C PRO A 12 -24.11 7.87 -0.65
N SER A 13 -23.45 7.65 0.47
CA SER A 13 -23.09 8.68 1.44
C SER A 13 -21.59 8.97 1.48
N LEU A 14 -20.77 8.02 1.01
CA LEU A 14 -19.32 8.11 0.96
C LEU A 14 -18.83 8.09 -0.49
N GLY A 15 -17.97 9.03 -0.86
CA GLY A 15 -17.23 9.07 -2.11
C GLY A 15 -15.74 8.87 -1.89
N LEU A 16 -15.12 8.00 -2.71
CA LEU A 16 -13.67 7.92 -2.80
C LEU A 16 -13.23 8.63 -4.09
N LEU A 17 -12.37 9.63 -3.96
CA LEU A 17 -11.93 10.50 -5.05
C LEU A 17 -10.42 10.37 -5.26
N TYR A 18 -10.02 9.90 -6.44
CA TYR A 18 -8.62 9.80 -6.84
C TYR A 18 -8.35 10.66 -8.05
N LEU A 19 -7.28 11.43 -8.00
CA LEU A 19 -6.87 12.39 -9.01
C LEU A 19 -5.45 12.08 -9.48
N THR A 20 -5.16 12.33 -10.76
CA THR A 20 -3.78 12.34 -11.23
C THR A 20 -3.12 13.71 -11.01
N ASP A 21 -1.79 13.73 -10.96
CA ASP A 21 -0.96 14.92 -10.71
C ASP A 21 -1.40 16.21 -11.41
N PRO A 22 -1.81 16.19 -12.71
CA PRO A 22 -2.27 17.42 -13.37
C PRO A 22 -3.45 18.10 -12.67
N PHE A 23 -4.21 17.37 -11.86
CA PHE A 23 -5.34 17.91 -11.11
C PHE A 23 -5.04 18.21 -9.64
N ALA A 24 -3.80 18.04 -9.18
CA ALA A 24 -3.44 18.26 -7.78
C ALA A 24 -3.85 19.67 -7.29
N ASN A 25 -3.56 20.70 -8.07
CA ASN A 25 -3.90 22.09 -7.72
C ASN A 25 -5.40 22.41 -7.86
N ALA A 26 -6.16 21.60 -8.59
CA ALA A 26 -7.60 21.77 -8.79
C ALA A 26 -8.43 20.84 -7.88
N ALA A 27 -7.78 20.11 -6.96
CA ALA A 27 -8.44 19.10 -6.13
C ALA A 27 -9.62 19.67 -5.32
N GLN A 28 -9.49 20.89 -4.77
CA GLN A 28 -10.60 21.53 -4.04
C GLN A 28 -11.75 21.90 -4.97
N ASP A 29 -11.49 22.48 -6.14
CA ASP A 29 -12.53 22.87 -7.11
C ASP A 29 -13.29 21.63 -7.61
N ILE A 30 -12.56 20.50 -7.82
CA ILE A 30 -13.17 19.22 -8.21
C ILE A 30 -14.04 18.68 -7.09
N LEU A 31 -13.57 18.73 -5.84
CA LEU A 31 -14.34 18.28 -4.68
C LEU A 31 -15.61 19.12 -4.49
N ASP A 32 -15.51 20.44 -4.62
CA ASP A 32 -16.63 21.37 -4.51
C ASP A 32 -17.66 21.13 -5.63
N HIS A 33 -17.18 20.90 -6.85
CA HIS A 33 -18.05 20.57 -7.98
C HIS A 33 -18.79 19.24 -7.75
N LEU A 34 -18.08 18.19 -7.30
CA LEU A 34 -18.70 16.93 -6.96
C LEU A 34 -19.71 17.06 -5.83
N GLY A 35 -19.42 17.86 -4.81
CA GLY A 35 -20.35 18.15 -3.72
C GLY A 35 -21.62 18.85 -4.20
N ALA A 36 -21.51 19.74 -5.19
CA ALA A 36 -22.66 20.42 -5.79
C ALA A 36 -23.51 19.48 -6.67
N GLU A 37 -22.88 18.61 -7.46
CA GLU A 37 -23.57 17.66 -8.34
C GLU A 37 -24.14 16.45 -7.60
N LEU A 38 -23.51 16.07 -6.48
CA LEU A 38 -23.86 14.90 -5.67
C LEU A 38 -24.12 15.31 -4.20
N PRO A 39 -25.10 16.16 -3.91
CA PRO A 39 -25.29 16.74 -2.58
C PRO A 39 -25.64 15.71 -1.50
N TRP A 40 -26.02 14.51 -1.88
CA TRP A 40 -26.29 13.40 -0.96
C TRP A 40 -25.01 12.65 -0.55
N VAL A 41 -23.89 12.80 -1.29
CA VAL A 41 -22.59 12.27 -0.89
C VAL A 41 -21.93 13.27 0.03
N THR A 42 -22.08 13.06 1.32
CA THR A 42 -21.66 14.01 2.34
C THR A 42 -20.23 13.83 2.81
N ASP A 43 -19.65 12.66 2.54
CA ASP A 43 -18.34 12.28 3.01
C ASP A 43 -17.44 11.90 1.84
N TRP A 44 -16.21 12.42 1.84
CA TRP A 44 -15.24 12.19 0.79
C TRP A 44 -13.86 11.87 1.38
N ALA A 45 -13.22 10.86 0.82
CA ALA A 45 -11.82 10.55 1.10
C ALA A 45 -11.07 10.25 -0.20
N GLY A 46 -9.77 10.46 -0.22
CA GLY A 46 -8.98 10.16 -1.41
C GLY A 46 -7.63 10.85 -1.41
N THR A 47 -7.00 10.82 -2.57
CA THR A 47 -5.66 11.36 -2.73
C THR A 47 -5.31 11.60 -4.20
N VAL A 48 -4.15 12.19 -4.42
CA VAL A 48 -3.52 12.37 -5.73
C VAL A 48 -2.46 11.29 -5.94
N GLY A 49 -2.33 10.83 -7.17
CA GLY A 49 -1.29 9.89 -7.59
C GLY A 49 -0.71 10.22 -8.96
N VAL A 50 0.42 9.62 -9.31
CA VAL A 50 1.02 9.72 -10.66
C VAL A 50 0.18 8.98 -11.70
N GLY A 51 -0.67 8.06 -11.27
CA GLY A 51 -1.57 7.30 -12.11
C GLY A 51 -2.81 6.83 -11.35
N ILE A 52 -3.83 6.45 -12.08
CA ILE A 52 -5.09 5.89 -11.60
C ILE A 52 -5.41 4.62 -12.37
N ALA A 53 -5.81 3.58 -11.65
CA ALA A 53 -6.46 2.42 -12.24
C ALA A 53 -7.94 2.41 -11.82
N ALA A 54 -8.84 2.40 -12.78
CA ALA A 54 -10.27 2.40 -12.53
C ALA A 54 -11.01 1.52 -13.56
N GLY A 55 -11.72 0.50 -13.04
CA GLY A 55 -12.30 -0.52 -13.89
C GLY A 55 -11.23 -1.31 -14.65
N ALA A 56 -11.31 -1.34 -15.97
CA ALA A 56 -10.33 -1.99 -16.85
C ALA A 56 -9.38 -1.00 -17.53
N ALA A 57 -9.30 0.25 -17.05
CA ALA A 57 -8.49 1.30 -17.64
C ALA A 57 -7.44 1.82 -16.64
N GLU A 58 -6.27 2.13 -17.17
CA GLU A 58 -5.16 2.76 -16.45
C GLU A 58 -4.85 4.09 -17.10
N TYR A 59 -4.62 5.11 -16.30
CA TYR A 59 -4.32 6.48 -16.72
C TYR A 59 -3.00 6.89 -16.08
N TRP A 60 -1.95 7.04 -16.88
CA TRP A 60 -0.61 7.42 -16.44
C TRP A 60 -0.18 8.72 -17.10
N ASP A 61 0.36 9.65 -16.31
CA ASP A 61 0.90 10.92 -16.80
C ASP A 61 -0.12 11.78 -17.59
N GLU A 62 -1.40 11.54 -17.41
CA GLU A 62 -2.48 12.27 -18.07
C GLU A 62 -3.55 12.72 -17.06
N PRO A 63 -4.31 13.78 -17.37
CA PRO A 63 -5.39 14.24 -16.51
C PRO A 63 -6.49 13.19 -16.39
N ALA A 64 -6.68 12.65 -15.19
CA ALA A 64 -7.74 11.69 -14.92
C ALA A 64 -8.33 11.88 -13.52
N VAL A 65 -9.62 11.55 -13.41
CA VAL A 65 -10.40 11.56 -12.16
C VAL A 65 -11.13 10.23 -12.05
N ALA A 66 -10.98 9.55 -10.93
CA ALA A 66 -11.76 8.37 -10.60
C ALA A 66 -12.58 8.63 -9.34
N VAL A 67 -13.86 8.27 -9.41
CA VAL A 67 -14.80 8.38 -8.28
C VAL A 67 -15.44 7.02 -8.05
N MET A 68 -15.37 6.55 -6.81
CA MET A 68 -16.13 5.40 -6.34
C MET A 68 -17.14 5.86 -5.31
N LEU A 69 -18.41 5.57 -5.54
CA LEU A 69 -19.49 5.90 -4.63
C LEU A 69 -19.88 4.65 -3.82
N CYS A 70 -19.88 4.79 -2.49
CA CYS A 70 -20.16 3.72 -1.56
C CYS A 70 -21.47 3.98 -0.82
N ASP A 71 -22.35 3.00 -0.89
CA ASP A 71 -23.61 2.99 -0.13
C ASP A 71 -23.38 2.21 1.18
N LEU A 72 -22.98 2.92 2.21
CA LEU A 72 -22.67 2.38 3.52
C LEU A 72 -23.54 3.06 4.59
N PRO A 73 -23.96 2.34 5.65
CA PRO A 73 -24.62 2.95 6.78
C PRO A 73 -23.71 4.01 7.41
N SER A 74 -24.25 5.19 7.66
CA SER A 74 -23.47 6.35 8.14
C SER A 74 -22.88 6.18 9.54
N ASP A 75 -23.36 5.20 10.32
CA ASP A 75 -22.81 4.80 11.61
C ASP A 75 -21.67 3.78 11.50
N GLN A 76 -21.44 3.20 10.30
CA GLN A 76 -20.47 2.15 10.07
C GLN A 76 -19.16 2.63 9.42
N TYR A 77 -18.98 3.92 9.23
CA TYR A 77 -17.71 4.45 8.76
C TYR A 77 -17.42 5.85 9.33
N ARG A 78 -16.16 6.25 9.32
CA ARG A 78 -15.72 7.62 9.67
C ARG A 78 -14.58 8.03 8.76
N VAL A 79 -14.73 9.18 8.13
CA VAL A 79 -13.61 9.86 7.45
C VAL A 79 -12.77 10.56 8.52
N PHE A 80 -11.48 10.39 8.44
CA PHE A 80 -10.50 10.98 9.38
C PHE A 80 -9.32 11.62 8.67
N SER A 81 -8.63 12.52 9.38
CA SER A 81 -7.40 13.16 8.95
C SER A 81 -6.58 13.61 10.16
N GLY A 82 -5.36 14.12 9.93
CA GLY A 82 -4.53 14.66 11.00
C GLY A 82 -5.18 15.81 11.77
N VAL A 83 -6.06 16.59 11.14
CA VAL A 83 -6.82 17.70 11.78
C VAL A 83 -8.17 17.24 12.36
N ALA A 84 -8.64 16.07 11.98
CA ALA A 84 -9.86 15.45 12.46
C ALA A 84 -9.59 13.95 12.68
N PRO A 85 -8.83 13.60 13.72
CA PRO A 85 -8.46 12.22 13.99
C PRO A 85 -9.67 11.37 14.33
N LEU A 86 -9.53 10.06 14.14
CA LEU A 86 -10.55 9.09 14.53
C LEU A 86 -10.82 9.22 16.04
N GLY A 87 -12.04 9.63 16.39
CA GLY A 87 -12.44 9.81 17.78
C GLY A 87 -12.61 8.48 18.52
N LEU A 88 -12.42 8.50 19.85
CA LEU A 88 -12.56 7.32 20.71
C LEU A 88 -13.98 6.73 20.74
N GLY A 89 -14.97 7.46 20.24
CA GLY A 89 -16.37 7.02 20.21
C GLY A 89 -16.76 6.17 18.99
N PHE A 90 -15.82 5.87 18.09
CA PHE A 90 -16.04 5.00 16.94
C PHE A 90 -15.13 3.78 17.02
N GLN A 91 -15.72 2.61 17.04
CA GLN A 91 -15.00 1.34 17.02
C GLN A 91 -14.78 0.92 15.58
N ALA A 92 -13.52 0.93 15.16
CA ALA A 92 -13.12 0.59 13.80
C ALA A 92 -12.55 -0.82 13.76
N SER A 93 -13.04 -1.68 12.86
CA SER A 93 -12.42 -2.98 12.59
C SER A 93 -11.17 -2.82 11.74
N CYS A 94 -11.23 -1.98 10.71
CA CYS A 94 -10.12 -1.73 9.79
C CYS A 94 -10.18 -0.31 9.21
N ALA A 95 -9.15 0.13 8.47
CA ALA A 95 -9.20 1.42 7.80
C ALA A 95 -8.49 1.43 6.43
N LEU A 96 -9.08 2.18 5.49
CA LEU A 96 -8.41 2.65 4.29
C LEU A 96 -7.59 3.89 4.65
N VAL A 97 -6.31 3.90 4.32
CA VAL A 97 -5.39 5.00 4.65
C VAL A 97 -4.69 5.56 3.41
N HIS A 98 -4.56 6.87 3.39
CA HIS A 98 -3.71 7.61 2.46
C HIS A 98 -2.71 8.38 3.30
N ALA A 99 -1.43 8.31 2.97
CA ALA A 99 -0.39 8.95 3.75
C ALA A 99 0.59 9.71 2.85
N ASP A 100 0.98 10.90 3.27
CA ASP A 100 2.01 11.66 2.58
C ASP A 100 3.39 11.13 2.99
N PRO A 101 4.20 10.61 2.05
CA PRO A 101 5.51 10.04 2.36
C PRO A 101 6.50 11.05 2.94
N ALA A 102 6.27 12.35 2.76
CA ALA A 102 7.10 13.41 3.34
C ALA A 102 6.76 13.72 4.81
N THR A 103 5.75 13.07 5.38
CA THR A 103 5.35 13.29 6.78
C THR A 103 6.42 12.75 7.73
N PRO A 104 6.93 13.56 8.68
CA PRO A 104 7.80 13.08 9.73
C PRO A 104 7.14 11.95 10.53
N ASP A 105 7.94 10.99 10.97
CA ASP A 105 7.51 9.87 11.84
C ASP A 105 6.29 9.09 11.31
N LEU A 106 6.17 9.02 9.97
CA LEU A 106 5.04 8.38 9.30
C LEU A 106 4.83 6.93 9.75
N GLY A 107 5.91 6.19 10.00
CA GLY A 107 5.84 4.82 10.50
C GLY A 107 5.08 4.74 11.82
N GLU A 108 5.38 5.64 12.76
CA GLU A 108 4.71 5.71 14.07
C GLU A 108 3.23 6.08 13.93
N LEU A 109 2.90 7.01 13.01
CA LEU A 109 1.51 7.37 12.72
C LEU A 109 0.70 6.21 12.14
N ILE A 110 1.31 5.40 11.28
CA ILE A 110 0.67 4.20 10.72
C ILE A 110 0.45 3.16 11.83
N GLU A 111 1.43 2.92 12.70
CA GLU A 111 1.29 2.01 13.83
C GLU A 111 0.23 2.49 14.81
N GLU A 112 0.22 3.78 15.16
CA GLU A 112 -0.82 4.37 16.01
C GLU A 112 -2.21 4.21 15.40
N MET A 113 -2.35 4.41 14.09
CA MET A 113 -3.63 4.20 13.41
C MET A 113 -4.05 2.74 13.40
N ALA A 114 -3.11 1.80 13.22
CA ALA A 114 -3.38 0.37 13.29
C ALA A 114 -3.89 -0.01 14.69
N ASP A 115 -3.26 0.51 15.75
CA ASP A 115 -3.67 0.29 17.15
C ASP A 115 -5.08 0.83 17.47
N ARG A 116 -5.62 1.70 16.63
CA ARG A 116 -6.98 2.21 16.75
C ARG A 116 -8.02 1.35 16.04
N THR A 117 -7.61 0.28 15.39
CA THR A 117 -8.52 -0.68 14.74
C THR A 117 -8.44 -2.04 15.44
N ASP A 118 -9.58 -2.70 15.59
CA ASP A 118 -9.68 -3.96 16.34
C ASP A 118 -8.83 -5.07 15.68
N ASP A 119 -8.82 -5.13 14.34
CA ASP A 119 -8.06 -6.12 13.57
C ASP A 119 -6.61 -5.69 13.30
N ARG A 120 -6.21 -4.50 13.73
CA ARG A 120 -4.93 -3.86 13.35
C ARG A 120 -4.70 -3.84 11.84
N TYR A 121 -5.77 -3.90 11.05
CA TYR A 121 -5.72 -4.02 9.61
C TYR A 121 -5.91 -2.66 8.93
N LEU A 122 -4.85 -2.21 8.28
CA LEU A 122 -4.86 -1.02 7.43
C LEU A 122 -4.59 -1.46 5.98
N PHE A 123 -5.29 -0.83 5.05
CA PHE A 123 -5.05 -0.97 3.62
C PHE A 123 -5.06 0.40 2.94
N GLY A 124 -4.43 0.51 1.79
CA GLY A 124 -4.23 1.79 1.11
C GLY A 124 -2.77 1.99 0.74
N GLY A 125 -2.27 3.21 0.83
CA GLY A 125 -0.87 3.45 0.44
C GLY A 125 -0.38 4.87 0.62
N LEU A 126 0.89 5.03 0.30
CA LEU A 126 1.53 6.34 0.24
C LEU A 126 1.04 7.08 -1.01
N THR A 127 0.78 8.36 -0.86
CA THR A 127 0.48 9.23 -1.99
C THR A 127 1.72 9.32 -2.90
N SER A 128 1.52 9.27 -4.19
CA SER A 128 2.60 9.44 -5.16
C SER A 128 2.29 10.64 -6.05
N SER A 129 3.02 11.71 -5.87
CA SER A 129 2.88 12.92 -6.67
C SER A 129 4.27 13.43 -7.04
N ARG A 130 4.43 13.92 -8.27
CA ARG A 130 5.65 14.60 -8.72
C ARG A 130 5.63 16.09 -8.38
N THR A 131 4.50 16.61 -7.95
CA THR A 131 4.32 18.02 -7.65
C THR A 131 3.95 18.26 -6.20
N VAL A 132 2.69 18.07 -5.83
CA VAL A 132 2.17 18.31 -4.48
C VAL A 132 1.43 17.07 -4.03
N SER A 133 1.85 16.51 -2.91
CA SER A 133 1.08 15.48 -2.20
C SER A 133 -0.20 16.10 -1.66
N VAL A 134 -1.33 15.63 -2.17
CA VAL A 134 -2.65 16.13 -1.79
C VAL A 134 -3.48 14.97 -1.24
N GLN A 135 -4.12 15.21 -0.13
CA GLN A 135 -5.09 14.33 0.48
C GLN A 135 -6.47 14.97 0.52
N ILE A 136 -7.49 14.15 0.44
CA ILE A 136 -8.90 14.54 0.47
C ILE A 136 -9.55 13.86 1.66
N ALA A 137 -10.09 14.64 2.58
CA ALA A 137 -10.89 14.16 3.68
C ALA A 137 -11.94 15.21 4.07
N LEU A 138 -13.18 14.94 3.73
CA LEU A 138 -14.34 15.77 4.05
C LEU A 138 -15.39 14.90 4.73
N SER A 139 -15.85 15.29 5.91
CA SER A 139 -16.94 14.62 6.60
C SER A 139 -18.12 15.57 6.80
N GLY A 140 -19.23 15.23 6.17
CA GLY A 140 -20.53 15.86 6.41
C GLY A 140 -21.31 15.22 7.55
N ASN A 141 -20.92 14.05 8.01
CA ASN A 141 -21.48 13.37 9.17
C ASN A 141 -21.10 14.08 10.49
N GLY A 142 -20.69 15.33 10.42
CA GLY A 142 -20.23 16.20 11.50
C GLY A 142 -21.16 16.37 12.70
N ASN A 143 -21.95 15.37 13.04
CA ASN A 143 -22.74 15.32 14.25
C ASN A 143 -21.97 14.87 15.48
N VAL A 144 -20.67 14.70 15.40
CA VAL A 144 -19.83 14.68 16.60
C VAL A 144 -19.56 16.14 16.97
N LYS A 145 -20.53 16.76 17.61
CA LYS A 145 -20.38 18.08 18.21
C LYS A 145 -19.11 18.09 19.07
N GLY A 146 -18.11 18.83 18.63
CA GLY A 146 -16.94 19.16 19.43
C GLY A 146 -15.60 18.63 18.99
N GLN A 147 -15.50 17.78 17.95
CA GLN A 147 -14.20 17.35 17.41
C GLN A 147 -14.13 17.63 15.91
N GLY A 148 -13.05 18.30 15.48
CA GLY A 148 -12.88 18.88 14.17
C GLY A 148 -13.26 17.95 13.02
N ALA A 149 -14.22 18.36 12.20
CA ALA A 149 -14.56 17.66 10.97
C ALA A 149 -13.38 17.70 10.00
N ALA A 150 -13.16 16.62 9.24
CA ALA A 150 -12.25 16.64 8.10
C ALA A 150 -12.72 17.73 7.12
N ARG A 151 -11.81 18.55 6.62
CA ARG A 151 -12.16 19.84 6.01
C ARG A 151 -11.89 19.96 4.50
N GLY A 152 -11.80 18.83 3.80
CA GLY A 152 -11.60 18.88 2.36
C GLY A 152 -10.20 18.52 1.92
N VAL A 153 -9.50 19.44 1.25
CA VAL A 153 -8.20 19.18 0.61
C VAL A 153 -7.06 19.74 1.45
N PHE A 154 -6.00 18.96 1.66
CA PHE A 154 -4.83 19.35 2.46
C PHE A 154 -3.60 18.54 2.05
N SER A 155 -2.43 18.87 2.62
CA SER A 155 -1.16 18.18 2.42
C SER A 155 -0.59 17.74 3.76
N GLY A 156 0.20 16.67 3.74
CA GLY A 156 0.85 16.11 4.92
C GLY A 156 -0.02 15.17 5.75
N GLY A 157 0.62 14.37 6.59
CA GLY A 157 -0.04 13.48 7.52
C GLY A 157 -0.66 12.24 6.91
N LEU A 158 -1.64 11.71 7.63
CA LEU A 158 -2.39 10.51 7.30
C LEU A 158 -3.88 10.83 7.33
N SER A 159 -4.61 10.33 6.32
CA SER A 159 -6.07 10.48 6.24
C SER A 159 -6.70 9.20 5.69
N GLY A 160 -8.02 9.11 5.75
CA GLY A 160 -8.72 7.97 5.18
C GLY A 160 -10.12 7.75 5.70
N VAL A 161 -10.54 6.50 5.66
CA VAL A 161 -11.84 6.05 6.13
C VAL A 161 -11.67 4.85 7.05
N ALA A 162 -12.14 4.96 8.28
CA ALA A 162 -12.24 3.84 9.19
C ALA A 162 -13.63 3.17 9.04
N PHE A 163 -13.66 1.85 9.08
CA PHE A 163 -14.86 1.03 8.91
C PHE A 163 -15.17 0.22 10.16
N GLY A 164 -16.43 0.20 10.55
CA GLY A 164 -16.95 -0.63 11.63
C GLY A 164 -17.17 -2.08 11.19
N GLU A 165 -17.45 -2.95 12.15
CA GLU A 165 -17.65 -4.40 11.93
C GLU A 165 -18.82 -4.73 10.98
N GLY A 166 -19.79 -3.84 10.83
CA GLY A 166 -20.92 -3.99 9.91
C GLY A 166 -20.57 -3.85 8.45
N VAL A 167 -19.34 -3.39 8.11
CA VAL A 167 -18.86 -3.29 6.74
C VAL A 167 -18.09 -4.55 6.37
N ARG A 168 -18.65 -5.35 5.46
CA ARG A 168 -17.94 -6.51 4.91
C ARG A 168 -16.90 -6.05 3.90
N LEU A 169 -15.65 -6.14 4.28
CA LEU A 169 -14.50 -5.82 3.42
C LEU A 169 -13.81 -7.11 2.99
N VAL A 170 -13.49 -7.20 1.72
CA VAL A 170 -12.66 -8.28 1.16
C VAL A 170 -11.44 -7.61 0.53
N SER A 171 -10.28 -7.90 1.06
CA SER A 171 -9.02 -7.44 0.48
C SER A 171 -8.33 -8.55 -0.31
N ARG A 172 -7.63 -8.14 -1.33
CA ARG A 172 -6.72 -8.98 -2.10
C ARG A 172 -5.43 -8.24 -2.28
N VAL A 173 -4.33 -8.95 -2.10
CA VAL A 173 -2.98 -8.44 -2.37
C VAL A 173 -2.40 -9.33 -3.46
N THR A 174 -2.01 -8.71 -4.57
CA THR A 174 -1.20 -9.39 -5.57
C THR A 174 0.24 -8.90 -5.44
N GLN A 175 1.18 -9.83 -5.36
CA GLN A 175 2.60 -9.49 -5.33
C GLN A 175 3.12 -9.22 -6.75
N GLY A 176 2.47 -9.79 -7.76
CA GLY A 176 2.87 -9.65 -9.16
C GLY A 176 4.31 -10.08 -9.40
N CYS A 177 4.82 -10.98 -8.59
CA CYS A 177 6.20 -11.44 -8.60
C CYS A 177 6.28 -12.95 -8.65
N GLN A 178 7.29 -13.47 -9.33
CA GLN A 178 7.57 -14.90 -9.33
C GLN A 178 9.01 -15.18 -8.88
N PRO A 179 9.24 -16.29 -8.16
CA PRO A 179 10.58 -16.73 -7.83
C PRO A 179 11.40 -17.00 -9.10
N VAL A 180 12.64 -16.52 -9.12
CA VAL A 180 13.61 -16.78 -10.22
C VAL A 180 14.78 -17.64 -9.78
N ALA A 181 14.85 -17.97 -8.49
CA ALA A 181 15.90 -18.79 -7.89
C ALA A 181 15.33 -19.70 -6.80
N ALA A 182 16.17 -20.55 -6.23
CA ALA A 182 15.82 -21.38 -5.10
C ALA A 182 15.57 -20.53 -3.85
N MET A 183 14.81 -21.08 -2.90
CA MET A 183 14.61 -20.48 -1.59
C MET A 183 15.80 -20.78 -0.69
N HIS A 184 16.29 -19.76 0.02
CA HIS A 184 17.38 -19.84 0.98
C HIS A 184 16.90 -19.50 2.37
N ARG A 185 17.68 -19.89 3.37
CA ARG A 185 17.47 -19.50 4.77
C ARG A 185 18.46 -18.41 5.15
N ILE A 186 18.01 -17.34 5.75
CA ILE A 186 18.90 -16.33 6.34
C ILE A 186 19.58 -16.96 7.55
N THR A 187 20.88 -17.21 7.45
CA THR A 187 21.69 -17.77 8.55
C THR A 187 22.38 -16.67 9.37
N GLN A 188 22.68 -15.53 8.75
CA GLN A 188 23.17 -14.36 9.43
C GLN A 188 22.59 -13.07 8.81
N ALA A 189 22.11 -12.17 9.68
CA ALA A 189 21.61 -10.85 9.28
C ALA A 189 22.07 -9.77 10.26
N ASP A 190 22.20 -8.55 9.74
CA ASP A 190 22.47 -7.34 10.52
C ASP A 190 21.51 -6.25 10.07
N HIS A 191 20.53 -5.92 10.92
CA HIS A 191 19.42 -5.00 10.62
C HIS A 191 18.67 -5.39 9.35
N ASN A 192 18.95 -4.70 8.25
CA ASN A 192 18.32 -4.91 6.94
C ASN A 192 19.27 -5.53 5.90
N VAL A 193 20.44 -6.00 6.36
CA VAL A 193 21.45 -6.65 5.51
C VAL A 193 21.45 -8.15 5.77
N ALA A 194 21.17 -8.96 4.76
CA ALA A 194 21.47 -10.38 4.78
C ALA A 194 22.98 -10.56 4.57
N VAL A 195 23.67 -11.11 5.56
CA VAL A 195 25.12 -11.36 5.51
C VAL A 195 25.36 -12.77 4.95
N GLU A 196 24.60 -13.75 5.44
CA GLU A 196 24.71 -15.14 4.98
C GLU A 196 23.33 -15.75 4.67
N LEU A 197 23.28 -16.47 3.57
CA LEU A 197 22.17 -17.34 3.15
C LEU A 197 22.69 -18.78 3.10
N ASP A 198 22.04 -19.69 3.83
CA ASP A 198 22.44 -21.11 3.97
C ASP A 198 23.92 -21.30 4.38
N GLY A 199 24.50 -20.33 5.09
CA GLY A 199 25.91 -20.35 5.53
C GLY A 199 26.92 -19.86 4.49
N GLU A 200 26.45 -19.36 3.34
CA GLU A 200 27.27 -18.71 2.32
C GLU A 200 27.05 -17.21 2.29
N PRO A 201 28.04 -16.39 1.92
CA PRO A 201 27.84 -14.93 1.78
C PRO A 201 26.69 -14.61 0.82
N ALA A 202 25.75 -13.78 1.29
CA ALA A 202 24.51 -13.51 0.55
C ALA A 202 24.72 -12.90 -0.84
N LEU A 203 25.79 -12.08 -1.00
CA LEU A 203 26.17 -11.52 -2.29
C LEU A 203 26.60 -12.61 -3.28
N ASP A 204 27.32 -13.64 -2.82
CA ASP A 204 27.77 -14.73 -3.69
C ASP A 204 26.62 -15.60 -4.14
N VAL A 205 25.70 -15.88 -3.20
CA VAL A 205 24.45 -16.58 -3.51
C VAL A 205 23.68 -15.80 -4.58
N MET A 206 23.53 -14.48 -4.41
CA MET A 206 22.85 -13.61 -5.39
C MET A 206 23.51 -13.67 -6.76
N LEU A 207 24.83 -13.51 -6.84
CA LEU A 207 25.57 -13.53 -8.13
C LEU A 207 25.41 -14.88 -8.84
N ARG A 208 25.46 -15.97 -8.08
CA ARG A 208 25.29 -17.32 -8.61
C ARG A 208 23.86 -17.57 -9.10
N ASP A 209 22.88 -17.28 -8.26
CA ASP A 209 21.47 -17.61 -8.52
C ASP A 209 20.86 -16.78 -9.65
N LEU A 210 21.31 -15.54 -9.79
CA LEU A 210 20.86 -14.64 -10.85
C LEU A 210 21.79 -14.67 -12.09
N ALA A 211 22.81 -15.54 -12.07
CA ALA A 211 23.82 -15.64 -13.13
C ALA A 211 24.47 -14.30 -13.50
N ILE A 212 24.73 -13.46 -12.48
CA ILE A 212 25.32 -12.12 -12.69
C ILE A 212 26.82 -12.24 -12.87
N SER A 213 27.33 -11.71 -14.00
CA SER A 213 28.75 -11.52 -14.23
C SER A 213 29.18 -10.11 -13.82
N LEU A 214 30.24 -10.01 -13.00
CA LEU A 214 30.84 -8.73 -12.64
C LEU A 214 31.73 -8.13 -13.76
N ASP A 215 31.98 -8.90 -14.82
CA ASP A 215 32.74 -8.43 -16.00
C ASP A 215 31.92 -7.46 -16.85
N GLU A 216 30.60 -7.45 -16.68
CA GLU A 216 29.64 -6.55 -17.33
C GLU A 216 28.87 -5.70 -16.32
N PRO A 217 29.48 -4.66 -15.74
CA PRO A 217 28.93 -3.95 -14.58
C PRO A 217 27.55 -3.29 -14.82
N GLN A 218 27.29 -2.84 -16.06
CA GLN A 218 26.02 -2.19 -16.39
C GLN A 218 24.87 -3.22 -16.41
N GLU A 219 25.10 -4.36 -17.05
CA GLU A 219 24.12 -5.45 -17.08
C GLU A 219 23.87 -6.02 -15.67
N ALA A 220 24.95 -6.21 -14.90
CA ALA A 220 24.85 -6.61 -13.49
C ALA A 220 23.95 -5.66 -12.68
N LEU A 221 24.12 -4.35 -12.87
CA LEU A 221 23.35 -3.33 -12.17
C LEU A 221 21.87 -3.37 -12.57
N ASP A 222 21.57 -3.58 -13.85
CA ASP A 222 20.22 -3.65 -14.37
C ASP A 222 19.48 -4.91 -13.84
N VAL A 223 20.17 -6.06 -13.78
CA VAL A 223 19.63 -7.29 -13.17
C VAL A 223 19.33 -7.07 -11.69
N VAL A 224 20.25 -6.48 -10.92
CA VAL A 224 20.04 -6.20 -9.48
C VAL A 224 18.86 -5.26 -9.27
N ARG A 225 18.72 -4.20 -10.09
CA ARG A 225 17.60 -3.25 -10.00
C ARG A 225 16.25 -3.87 -10.33
N ALA A 226 16.22 -4.83 -11.25
CA ALA A 226 15.01 -5.56 -11.63
C ALA A 226 14.63 -6.66 -10.62
N THR A 227 15.57 -7.05 -9.75
CA THR A 227 15.38 -8.13 -8.80
C THR A 227 14.79 -7.62 -7.49
N LEU A 228 13.85 -8.37 -6.99
CA LEU A 228 13.19 -8.19 -5.71
C LEU A 228 13.51 -9.40 -4.81
N VAL A 229 13.17 -9.28 -3.55
CA VAL A 229 13.34 -10.36 -2.58
C VAL A 229 12.00 -10.67 -1.93
N GLY A 230 11.58 -11.91 -2.01
CA GLY A 230 10.49 -12.46 -1.22
C GLY A 230 11.02 -12.95 0.13
N LEU A 231 10.40 -12.49 1.19
CA LEU A 231 10.73 -12.84 2.58
C LEU A 231 9.55 -13.55 3.22
N VAL A 232 9.80 -14.73 3.83
CA VAL A 232 8.81 -15.42 4.66
C VAL A 232 9.32 -15.39 6.11
N PRO A 233 8.59 -14.71 7.02
CA PRO A 233 8.99 -14.64 8.42
C PRO A 233 9.12 -16.03 9.07
N SER A 234 10.08 -16.18 9.98
CA SER A 234 10.27 -17.43 10.74
C SER A 234 9.17 -17.68 11.77
N VAL A 235 8.46 -16.65 12.19
CA VAL A 235 7.35 -16.71 13.16
C VAL A 235 6.03 -16.79 12.39
N GLY A 236 5.55 -17.99 12.18
CA GLY A 236 4.32 -18.31 11.41
C GLY A 236 4.33 -19.74 10.88
N LEU A 237 5.51 -20.36 10.85
CA LEU A 237 5.70 -21.74 10.35
C LEU A 237 5.35 -22.83 11.37
N ALA A 238 4.90 -22.51 12.57
CA ALA A 238 4.42 -23.50 13.53
C ALA A 238 3.06 -24.04 13.07
N GLY A 239 3.08 -24.93 12.06
CA GLY A 239 1.94 -25.72 11.62
C GLY A 239 1.45 -25.53 10.19
N ARG A 240 2.04 -24.65 9.40
CA ARG A 240 1.70 -24.47 7.96
C ARG A 240 2.95 -24.59 7.10
N THR A 241 3.28 -25.81 6.71
CA THR A 241 4.11 -26.03 5.53
C THR A 241 3.23 -25.78 4.31
N ALA A 242 3.12 -24.53 3.89
CA ALA A 242 2.63 -24.26 2.55
C ALA A 242 3.77 -24.63 1.59
N PRO A 243 3.62 -25.63 0.74
CA PRO A 243 4.58 -25.84 -0.32
C PRO A 243 4.48 -24.62 -1.24
N LEU A 244 5.57 -23.87 -1.37
CA LEU A 244 5.74 -22.92 -2.47
C LEU A 244 5.69 -23.75 -3.76
N HIS A 245 4.51 -23.80 -4.37
CA HIS A 245 4.40 -24.32 -5.72
C HIS A 245 5.12 -23.32 -6.61
N THR A 246 6.03 -23.83 -7.42
CA THR A 246 6.76 -23.08 -8.43
C THR A 246 5.78 -22.16 -9.20
N GLY A 247 5.89 -20.84 -8.95
CA GLY A 247 5.15 -19.83 -9.69
C GLY A 247 4.19 -18.95 -8.90
N GLN A 248 3.90 -19.22 -7.63
CA GLN A 248 3.02 -18.36 -6.82
C GLN A 248 3.57 -18.18 -5.40
N PHE A 249 3.59 -16.93 -4.93
CA PHE A 249 3.85 -16.62 -3.54
C PHE A 249 2.60 -16.89 -2.69
N GLY A 250 2.77 -17.51 -1.51
CA GLY A 250 1.71 -17.60 -0.52
C GLY A 250 1.37 -16.22 0.09
N GLU A 251 0.23 -16.12 0.76
CA GLU A 251 -0.26 -14.89 1.40
C GLU A 251 0.70 -14.29 2.44
N ASP A 252 1.65 -15.07 2.94
CA ASP A 252 2.60 -14.66 3.99
C ASP A 252 3.95 -14.14 3.44
N VAL A 253 4.12 -14.01 2.13
CA VAL A 253 5.38 -13.54 1.53
C VAL A 253 5.38 -12.02 1.40
N VAL A 254 6.38 -11.40 2.00
CA VAL A 254 6.62 -9.97 1.90
C VAL A 254 7.67 -9.71 0.84
N VAL A 255 7.34 -8.96 -0.21
CA VAL A 255 8.29 -8.63 -1.29
C VAL A 255 8.92 -7.27 -1.06
N ARG A 256 10.26 -7.19 -1.14
CA ARG A 256 11.04 -5.96 -0.93
C ARG A 256 12.08 -5.74 -2.01
N HIS A 257 12.40 -4.48 -2.24
CA HIS A 257 13.50 -4.09 -3.13
C HIS A 257 14.85 -4.35 -2.50
N ILE A 258 15.82 -4.75 -3.33
CA ILE A 258 17.24 -4.66 -2.99
C ILE A 258 17.61 -3.17 -3.03
N ILE A 259 18.06 -2.62 -1.90
CA ILE A 259 18.39 -1.21 -1.74
C ILE A 259 19.90 -0.94 -1.69
N GLY A 260 20.70 -1.99 -1.59
CA GLY A 260 22.14 -1.86 -1.59
C GLY A 260 22.87 -3.20 -1.53
N LEU A 261 24.15 -3.15 -1.85
CA LEU A 261 25.10 -4.26 -1.71
C LEU A 261 26.21 -3.83 -0.79
N ASP A 262 26.61 -4.69 0.13
CA ASP A 262 27.77 -4.50 1.04
C ASP A 262 28.92 -5.36 0.54
N PRO A 263 29.86 -4.80 -0.23
CA PRO A 263 30.97 -5.59 -0.79
C PRO A 263 31.99 -6.02 0.27
N VAL A 264 32.05 -5.33 1.42
CA VAL A 264 32.99 -5.64 2.51
C VAL A 264 32.55 -6.88 3.27
N ARG A 265 31.26 -6.93 3.64
CA ARG A 265 30.66 -8.07 4.32
C ARG A 265 30.05 -9.09 3.36
N ARG A 266 30.11 -8.80 2.06
CA ARG A 266 29.49 -9.60 0.98
C ARG A 266 28.02 -9.85 1.24
N GLY A 267 27.30 -8.81 1.69
CA GLY A 267 25.90 -8.83 2.07
C GLY A 267 24.98 -8.15 1.05
N VAL A 268 23.69 -8.41 1.19
CA VAL A 268 22.61 -7.82 0.38
C VAL A 268 21.65 -7.09 1.30
N ALA A 269 21.43 -5.80 1.05
CA ALA A 269 20.52 -4.95 1.83
C ALA A 269 19.15 -4.85 1.16
N VAL A 270 18.08 -4.98 1.94
CA VAL A 270 16.69 -4.86 1.49
C VAL A 270 15.93 -3.80 2.30
N ALA A 271 14.79 -3.34 1.78
CA ALA A 271 13.93 -2.37 2.46
C ALA A 271 13.05 -3.04 3.54
N GLU A 272 13.64 -3.89 4.38
CA GLU A 272 12.96 -4.59 5.48
C GLU A 272 13.96 -4.99 6.56
N ARG A 273 13.52 -5.01 7.82
CA ARG A 273 14.34 -5.55 8.90
C ARG A 273 14.36 -7.07 8.84
N LEU A 274 15.54 -7.66 8.81
CA LEU A 274 15.72 -9.08 8.64
C LEU A 274 15.85 -9.81 9.98
N SER A 275 15.34 -11.04 10.01
CA SER A 275 15.48 -11.95 11.13
C SER A 275 16.19 -13.23 10.69
N THR A 276 17.17 -13.69 11.45
CA THR A 276 17.80 -15.00 11.25
C THR A 276 16.75 -16.10 11.33
N GLY A 277 16.81 -17.05 10.40
CA GLY A 277 15.86 -18.13 10.27
C GLY A 277 14.71 -17.85 9.31
N ALA A 278 14.48 -16.62 8.89
CA ALA A 278 13.51 -16.30 7.83
C ALA A 278 13.95 -16.90 6.49
N GLN A 279 12.97 -17.17 5.62
CA GLN A 279 13.23 -17.62 4.27
C GLN A 279 13.42 -16.44 3.32
N TRP A 280 14.27 -16.61 2.34
CA TRP A 280 14.67 -15.63 1.34
C TRP A 280 14.59 -16.24 -0.06
N VAL A 281 13.98 -15.55 -1.01
CA VAL A 281 13.96 -15.96 -2.41
C VAL A 281 14.10 -14.76 -3.33
N PHE A 282 14.97 -14.87 -4.34
CA PHE A 282 15.04 -13.85 -5.38
C PHE A 282 13.86 -13.99 -6.33
N CYS A 283 13.25 -12.85 -6.69
CA CYS A 283 12.06 -12.82 -7.53
C CYS A 283 12.08 -11.63 -8.49
N GLN A 284 11.29 -11.71 -9.52
CA GLN A 284 11.09 -10.65 -10.51
C GLN A 284 9.60 -10.39 -10.73
N ARG A 285 9.28 -9.17 -11.14
CA ARG A 285 7.90 -8.80 -11.49
C ARG A 285 7.48 -9.54 -12.74
N ASP A 286 6.31 -10.14 -12.70
CA ASP A 286 5.69 -10.83 -13.83
C ASP A 286 4.21 -10.42 -13.93
N PRO A 287 3.81 -9.72 -15.02
CA PRO A 287 2.41 -9.36 -15.21
C PRO A 287 1.45 -10.56 -15.28
N LYS A 288 1.93 -11.72 -15.71
CA LYS A 288 1.11 -12.94 -15.74
C LYS A 288 0.88 -13.52 -14.34
N ALA A 289 1.90 -13.44 -13.47
CA ALA A 289 1.74 -13.80 -12.07
C ALA A 289 0.71 -12.87 -11.40
N ALA A 290 0.81 -11.55 -11.64
CA ALA A 290 -0.15 -10.57 -11.13
C ALA A 290 -1.59 -10.81 -11.59
N ALA A 291 -1.78 -11.34 -12.78
CA ALA A 291 -3.12 -11.66 -13.32
C ALA A 291 -3.68 -12.98 -12.80
N ALA A 292 -2.82 -13.85 -12.26
CA ALA A 292 -3.20 -15.17 -11.73
C ALA A 292 -3.52 -15.16 -10.23
N ASP A 293 -2.99 -14.16 -9.49
CA ASP A 293 -3.28 -13.92 -8.07
C ASP A 293 -4.73 -13.40 -7.86
#